data_2400c59322a6083b7a8dbdfd4156dc1a
#
_entry.id   2400c59322a6083b7a8dbdfd4156dc1a
#
_cell.length_a   1.000
_cell.length_b   1.000
_cell.length_c   1.000
_cell.angle_alpha   90.00
_cell.angle_beta   90.00
_cell.angle_gamma   90.00
#
_symmetry.space_group_name_H-M   'P 1'
#
loop_
_entity.id
_entity.type
_entity.pdbx_description
1 polymer ?
#
loop_
_entity_poly.entity_id
_entity_poly.type
_entity_poly.pdbx_seq_one_letter_code
_entity_poly.pdbx_strand_id
1 'polypeptide(L)'
;MRNALQAAALAAGLGVSWAQVLDGLQQVKAAPGRMESIPSAVGRVLVDYAHTPDALANVLRTLRPLVKGRLVVVFGCGGDRDRAKRPQMAAEAARYGDLLLLTQDNPRTEDPNRIFGDMLQGIPDAVSLEVIPDRAAAIHRAVEVMAEADLVLIAGKGHETMQEFAGCKVPFDDREVAREAIRRRNERLVQGEGGHDGI
;
A
#
# COMPACT_ATOMS: atom_id res chain seq x y z
N MET A 1 4.47 2.04 16.06
CA MET A 1 4.44 2.64 17.42
C MET A 1 5.20 1.84 18.48
N ARG A 2 4.99 0.53 18.66
CA ARG A 2 5.68 -0.24 19.72
C ARG A 2 7.22 -0.09 19.69
N ASN A 3 7.86 -0.20 18.53
CA ASN A 3 9.33 -0.09 18.41
C ASN A 3 9.84 1.31 18.77
N ALA A 4 9.14 2.38 18.41
CA ALA A 4 9.51 3.75 18.76
C ALA A 4 9.40 3.98 20.28
N LEU A 5 8.35 3.47 20.92
CA LEU A 5 8.21 3.55 22.38
C LEU A 5 9.29 2.75 23.12
N GLN A 6 9.64 1.57 22.62
CA GLN A 6 10.73 0.77 23.18
C GLN A 6 12.08 1.46 23.02
N ALA A 7 12.37 2.03 21.85
CA ALA A 7 13.60 2.80 21.62
C ALA A 7 13.67 4.04 22.53
N ALA A 8 12.56 4.76 22.68
CA ALA A 8 12.46 5.91 23.59
C ALA A 8 12.72 5.52 25.05
N ALA A 9 12.10 4.43 25.51
CA ALA A 9 12.28 3.93 26.87
C ALA A 9 13.73 3.48 27.15
N LEU A 10 14.35 2.79 26.18
CA LEU A 10 15.76 2.40 26.28
C LEU A 10 16.69 3.60 26.31
N ALA A 11 16.50 4.59 25.43
CA ALA A 11 17.31 5.81 25.40
C ALA A 11 17.19 6.60 26.70
N ALA A 12 15.96 6.76 27.23
CA ALA A 12 15.73 7.41 28.51
C ALA A 12 16.38 6.63 29.68
N GLY A 13 16.32 5.29 29.66
CA GLY A 13 16.97 4.43 30.64
C GLY A 13 18.51 4.52 30.61
N LEU A 14 19.09 4.91 29.46
CA LEU A 14 20.52 5.17 29.30
C LEU A 14 20.90 6.62 29.60
N GLY A 15 19.98 7.43 30.13
CA GLY A 15 20.24 8.83 30.55
C GLY A 15 20.10 9.87 29.45
N VAL A 16 19.56 9.50 28.25
CA VAL A 16 19.24 10.48 27.19
C VAL A 16 18.05 11.33 27.66
N SER A 17 18.14 12.63 27.53
CA SER A 17 17.03 13.52 27.90
C SER A 17 15.80 13.32 26.99
N TRP A 18 14.59 13.51 27.52
CA TRP A 18 13.36 13.40 26.75
C TRP A 18 13.32 14.36 25.56
N ALA A 19 13.93 15.55 25.67
CA ALA A 19 14.02 16.47 24.53
C ALA A 19 14.82 15.86 23.37
N GLN A 20 15.97 15.24 23.68
CA GLN A 20 16.80 14.56 22.67
C GLN A 20 16.10 13.31 22.10
N VAL A 21 15.36 12.56 22.94
CA VAL A 21 14.57 11.40 22.48
C VAL A 21 13.50 11.85 21.51
N LEU A 22 12.77 12.92 21.81
CA LEU A 22 11.70 13.45 20.94
C LEU A 22 12.27 14.00 19.63
N ASP A 23 13.37 14.76 19.69
CA ASP A 23 14.05 15.26 18.49
C ASP A 23 14.54 14.10 17.61
N GLY A 24 15.17 13.09 18.18
CA GLY A 24 15.58 11.89 17.47
C GLY A 24 14.41 11.16 16.81
N LEU A 25 13.27 10.99 17.51
CA LEU A 25 12.07 10.35 16.95
C LEU A 25 11.46 11.15 15.79
N GLN A 26 11.52 12.47 15.81
CA GLN A 26 11.04 13.31 14.69
C GLN A 26 11.92 13.19 13.45
N GLN A 27 13.21 12.93 13.63
CA GLN A 27 14.18 12.77 12.53
C GLN A 27 14.19 11.35 11.93
N VAL A 28 13.61 10.35 12.60
CA VAL A 28 13.59 8.97 12.11
C VAL A 28 12.74 8.87 10.85
N LYS A 29 13.37 8.47 9.76
CA LYS A 29 12.67 8.11 8.54
C LYS A 29 12.16 6.68 8.65
N ALA A 30 11.00 6.40 8.07
CA ALA A 30 10.49 5.04 7.95
C ALA A 30 11.52 4.16 7.22
N ALA A 31 11.66 2.91 7.65
CA ALA A 31 12.44 1.95 6.88
C ALA A 31 11.80 1.76 5.49
N PRO A 32 12.61 1.58 4.42
CA PRO A 32 12.08 1.42 3.07
C PRO A 32 10.97 0.36 3.02
N GLY A 33 9.85 0.69 2.40
CA GLY A 33 8.69 -0.21 2.27
C GLY A 33 8.00 -0.61 3.57
N ARG A 34 8.18 0.17 4.65
CA ARG A 34 7.49 -0.01 5.93
C ARG A 34 6.73 1.26 6.29
N MET A 35 5.44 1.32 5.95
CA MET A 35 4.63 2.54 6.05
C MET A 35 5.33 3.74 5.41
N GLU A 36 6.05 3.48 4.31
CA GLU A 36 6.80 4.51 3.59
C GLU A 36 5.83 5.43 2.86
N SER A 37 5.87 6.72 3.22
CA SER A 37 5.06 7.73 2.55
C SER A 37 5.70 8.16 1.25
N ILE A 38 4.95 8.07 0.17
CA ILE A 38 5.34 8.60 -1.14
C ILE A 38 4.70 9.99 -1.28
N PRO A 39 5.52 11.05 -1.48
CA PRO A 39 5.00 12.41 -1.59
C PRO A 39 3.99 12.55 -2.73
N SER A 40 2.83 13.14 -2.45
CA SER A 40 1.76 13.41 -3.42
C SER A 40 1.15 14.78 -3.12
N ALA A 41 0.79 15.53 -4.17
CA ALA A 41 0.06 16.78 -4.04
C ALA A 41 -1.43 16.57 -3.71
N VAL A 42 -1.98 15.41 -4.08
CA VAL A 42 -3.39 15.05 -3.86
C VAL A 42 -3.44 13.75 -3.10
N GLY A 43 -4.11 13.75 -1.93
CA GLY A 43 -4.25 12.58 -1.08
C GLY A 43 -2.93 12.06 -0.49
N ARG A 44 -2.95 10.86 0.03
CA ARG A 44 -1.78 10.21 0.65
C ARG A 44 -1.53 8.84 0.04
N VAL A 45 -0.27 8.51 -0.23
CA VAL A 45 0.14 7.19 -0.73
C VAL A 45 1.16 6.59 0.24
N LEU A 46 0.89 5.37 0.68
CA LEU A 46 1.76 4.61 1.58
C LEU A 46 2.12 3.26 0.94
N VAL A 47 3.38 2.86 1.09
CA VAL A 47 3.87 1.53 0.70
C VAL A 47 4.26 0.74 1.94
N ASP A 48 3.76 -0.49 2.07
CA ASP A 48 4.02 -1.36 3.22
C ASP A 48 4.27 -2.82 2.83
N TYR A 49 5.04 -3.50 3.65
CA TYR A 49 5.40 -4.93 3.47
C TYR A 49 4.34 -5.89 4.04
N ALA A 50 3.17 -5.44 4.47
CA ALA A 50 2.12 -6.29 5.02
C ALA A 50 1.64 -7.31 3.98
N HIS A 51 2.06 -8.57 4.14
CA HIS A 51 1.80 -9.71 3.24
C HIS A 51 1.22 -10.92 3.98
N THR A 52 0.73 -10.74 5.18
CA THR A 52 0.00 -11.73 5.98
C THR A 52 -1.31 -11.13 6.49
N PRO A 53 -2.35 -11.95 6.80
CA PRO A 53 -3.62 -11.46 7.32
C PRO A 53 -3.46 -10.53 8.52
N ASP A 54 -2.70 -10.97 9.53
CA ASP A 54 -2.47 -10.19 10.75
C ASP A 54 -1.72 -8.87 10.49
N ALA A 55 -0.70 -8.89 9.60
CA ALA A 55 0.05 -7.69 9.26
C ALA A 55 -0.85 -6.68 8.54
N LEU A 56 -1.62 -7.14 7.55
CA LEU A 56 -2.55 -6.31 6.79
C LEU A 56 -3.64 -5.73 7.69
N ALA A 57 -4.26 -6.56 8.54
CA ALA A 57 -5.24 -6.13 9.55
C ALA A 57 -4.67 -5.05 10.48
N ASN A 58 -3.44 -5.23 10.98
CA ASN A 58 -2.80 -4.27 11.87
C ASN A 58 -2.54 -2.93 11.19
N VAL A 59 -2.06 -2.93 9.94
CA VAL A 59 -1.83 -1.72 9.15
C VAL A 59 -3.16 -1.00 8.89
N LEU A 60 -4.16 -1.71 8.36
CA LEU A 60 -5.46 -1.14 8.01
C LEU A 60 -6.19 -0.58 9.24
N ARG A 61 -6.20 -1.31 10.35
CA ARG A 61 -6.77 -0.85 11.63
C ARG A 61 -6.09 0.41 12.15
N THR A 62 -4.78 0.53 11.94
CA THR A 62 -4.02 1.72 12.35
C THR A 62 -4.32 2.91 11.45
N LEU A 63 -4.51 2.68 10.14
CA LEU A 63 -4.76 3.74 9.18
C LEU A 63 -6.21 4.23 9.19
N ARG A 64 -7.19 3.33 9.33
CA ARG A 64 -8.61 3.67 9.20
C ARG A 64 -9.05 4.92 9.98
N PRO A 65 -8.70 5.09 11.27
CA PRO A 65 -9.10 6.29 12.03
C PRO A 65 -8.39 7.58 11.59
N LEU A 66 -7.32 7.48 10.79
CA LEU A 66 -6.54 8.61 10.28
C LEU A 66 -6.97 9.07 8.88
N VAL A 67 -7.87 8.32 8.23
CA VAL A 67 -8.36 8.59 6.87
C VAL A 67 -9.70 9.29 6.94
N LYS A 68 -9.77 10.51 6.38
CA LYS A 68 -11.00 11.31 6.32
C LYS A 68 -11.87 10.97 5.10
N GLY A 69 -11.24 10.57 4.00
CA GLY A 69 -11.86 10.11 2.78
C GLY A 69 -11.88 8.58 2.69
N ARG A 70 -11.65 8.06 1.47
CA ARG A 70 -11.58 6.61 1.22
C ARG A 70 -10.21 6.05 1.55
N LEU A 71 -10.20 4.84 2.10
CA LEU A 71 -9.03 3.98 2.19
C LEU A 71 -9.03 3.04 0.99
N VAL A 72 -8.18 3.33 0.01
CA VAL A 72 -7.97 2.50 -1.18
C VAL A 72 -6.84 1.51 -0.89
N VAL A 73 -7.09 0.22 -1.08
CA VAL A 73 -6.11 -0.83 -0.75
C VAL A 73 -5.71 -1.60 -2.00
N VAL A 74 -4.44 -1.49 -2.39
CA VAL A 74 -3.82 -2.27 -3.48
C VAL A 74 -3.03 -3.40 -2.86
N PHE A 75 -3.39 -4.65 -3.16
CA PHE A 75 -2.68 -5.80 -2.61
C PHE A 75 -2.86 -7.06 -3.46
N GLY A 76 -1.97 -8.00 -3.25
CA GLY A 76 -2.02 -9.31 -3.87
C GLY A 76 -1.51 -10.39 -2.92
N CYS A 77 -1.61 -11.64 -3.36
CA CYS A 77 -1.08 -12.79 -2.63
C CYS A 77 -0.04 -13.53 -3.48
N GLY A 78 0.98 -14.08 -2.82
CA GLY A 78 1.99 -14.89 -3.49
C GLY A 78 1.45 -16.25 -3.93
N GLY A 79 1.88 -16.69 -5.11
CA GLY A 79 1.73 -18.07 -5.56
C GLY A 79 2.71 -19.00 -4.86
N ASP A 80 2.43 -20.31 -4.92
CA ASP A 80 3.23 -21.38 -4.29
C ASP A 80 3.44 -21.13 -2.78
N ARG A 81 2.41 -20.61 -2.12
CA ARG A 81 2.36 -20.28 -0.70
C ARG A 81 1.05 -20.78 -0.09
N ASP A 82 0.91 -20.57 1.22
CA ASP A 82 -0.28 -20.95 1.98
C ASP A 82 -1.54 -20.28 1.41
N ARG A 83 -2.37 -21.08 0.75
CA ARG A 83 -3.61 -20.65 0.10
C ARG A 83 -4.69 -20.21 1.10
N ALA A 84 -4.70 -20.79 2.32
CA ALA A 84 -5.69 -20.47 3.33
C ALA A 84 -5.59 -19.00 3.80
N LYS A 85 -4.45 -18.36 3.63
CA LYS A 85 -4.26 -16.94 3.96
C LYS A 85 -4.91 -15.98 2.98
N ARG A 86 -5.15 -16.40 1.73
CA ARG A 86 -5.66 -15.53 0.65
C ARG A 86 -7.04 -14.95 0.97
N PRO A 87 -8.06 -15.77 1.27
CA PRO A 87 -9.37 -15.24 1.66
C PRO A 87 -9.32 -14.47 2.98
N GLN A 88 -8.43 -14.84 3.92
CA GLN A 88 -8.27 -14.11 5.17
C GLN A 88 -7.71 -12.71 4.95
N MET A 89 -6.67 -12.55 4.11
CA MET A 89 -6.13 -11.24 3.74
C MET A 89 -7.18 -10.38 3.05
N ALA A 90 -7.94 -10.97 2.13
CA ALA A 90 -9.00 -10.28 1.41
C ALA A 90 -10.14 -9.85 2.34
N ALA A 91 -10.54 -10.68 3.32
CA ALA A 91 -11.54 -10.34 4.32
C ALA A 91 -11.08 -9.16 5.20
N GLU A 92 -9.81 -9.14 5.63
CA GLU A 92 -9.29 -8.02 6.41
C GLU A 92 -9.21 -6.74 5.58
N ALA A 93 -8.84 -6.83 4.28
CA ALA A 93 -8.88 -5.69 3.38
C ALA A 93 -10.32 -5.16 3.20
N ALA A 94 -11.30 -6.05 3.01
CA ALA A 94 -12.70 -5.72 2.87
C ALA A 94 -13.33 -5.08 4.13
N ARG A 95 -12.82 -5.45 5.29
CA ARG A 95 -13.31 -4.92 6.58
C ARG A 95 -12.98 -3.44 6.79
N TYR A 96 -11.87 -2.95 6.25
CA TYR A 96 -11.37 -1.61 6.54
C TYR A 96 -11.29 -0.72 5.30
N GLY A 97 -11.12 -1.29 4.10
CA GLY A 97 -10.97 -0.57 2.84
C GLY A 97 -12.31 -0.18 2.24
N ASP A 98 -12.36 0.98 1.60
CA ASP A 98 -13.53 1.48 0.88
C ASP A 98 -13.48 1.10 -0.61
N LEU A 99 -12.27 0.90 -1.17
CA LEU A 99 -12.03 0.38 -2.51
C LEU A 99 -10.84 -0.59 -2.48
N LEU A 100 -11.05 -1.79 -2.98
CA LEU A 100 -10.02 -2.81 -3.08
C LEU A 100 -9.55 -2.97 -4.52
N LEU A 101 -8.24 -2.96 -4.75
CA LEU A 101 -7.61 -3.26 -6.02
C LEU A 101 -6.79 -4.54 -5.85
N LEU A 102 -7.35 -5.68 -6.29
CA LEU A 102 -6.64 -6.94 -6.28
C LEU A 102 -5.70 -7.02 -7.46
N THR A 103 -4.45 -7.37 -7.18
CA THR A 103 -3.41 -7.46 -8.21
C THR A 103 -2.43 -8.59 -7.93
N GLN A 104 -1.52 -8.86 -8.87
CA GLN A 104 -0.48 -9.86 -8.66
C GLN A 104 0.58 -9.34 -7.69
N ASP A 105 1.02 -10.22 -6.78
CA ASP A 105 2.24 -10.03 -5.99
C ASP A 105 3.41 -10.76 -6.72
N ASN A 106 3.77 -11.96 -6.28
CA ASN A 106 4.69 -12.87 -6.94
C ASN A 106 3.92 -14.17 -7.28
N PRO A 107 3.28 -14.30 -8.44
CA PRO A 107 2.49 -15.50 -8.77
C PRO A 107 3.36 -16.76 -8.91
N ARG A 108 4.67 -16.63 -9.12
CA ARG A 108 5.61 -17.73 -9.31
C ARG A 108 5.15 -18.69 -10.39
N THR A 109 4.96 -19.99 -10.05
CA THR A 109 4.50 -21.01 -11.02
C THR A 109 3.00 -21.21 -11.01
N GLU A 110 2.28 -20.58 -10.07
CA GLU A 110 0.82 -20.73 -9.94
C GLU A 110 0.07 -19.80 -10.89
N ASP A 111 -1.06 -20.29 -11.44
CA ASP A 111 -1.96 -19.47 -12.26
C ASP A 111 -2.54 -18.30 -11.44
N PRO A 112 -2.29 -17.04 -11.85
CA PRO A 112 -2.82 -15.88 -11.17
C PRO A 112 -4.35 -15.88 -10.98
N ASN A 113 -5.10 -16.46 -11.91
CA ASN A 113 -6.55 -16.53 -11.80
C ASN A 113 -7.02 -17.38 -10.62
N ARG A 114 -6.26 -18.44 -10.29
CA ARG A 114 -6.52 -19.24 -9.08
C ARG A 114 -6.25 -18.45 -7.82
N ILE A 115 -5.20 -17.62 -7.80
CA ILE A 115 -4.87 -16.76 -6.66
C ILE A 115 -6.01 -15.77 -6.45
N PHE A 116 -6.47 -15.09 -7.51
CA PHE A 116 -7.61 -14.17 -7.42
C PHE A 116 -8.89 -14.88 -6.98
N GLY A 117 -9.17 -16.09 -7.52
CA GLY A 117 -10.33 -16.89 -7.11
C GLY A 117 -10.33 -17.21 -5.61
N ASP A 118 -9.17 -17.54 -5.03
CA ASP A 118 -9.05 -17.77 -3.59
C ASP A 118 -9.25 -16.47 -2.79
N MET A 119 -8.73 -15.34 -3.27
CA MET A 119 -8.89 -14.05 -2.60
C MET A 119 -10.34 -13.58 -2.60
N LEU A 120 -11.04 -13.72 -3.72
CA LEU A 120 -12.44 -13.31 -3.89
C LEU A 120 -13.38 -14.01 -2.90
N GLN A 121 -13.08 -15.24 -2.46
CA GLN A 121 -13.87 -15.95 -1.45
C GLN A 121 -13.92 -15.22 -0.09
N GLY A 122 -12.99 -14.32 0.18
CA GLY A 122 -12.95 -13.55 1.42
C GLY A 122 -13.64 -12.17 1.33
N ILE A 123 -14.15 -11.78 0.17
CA ILE A 123 -14.70 -10.44 -0.06
C ILE A 123 -16.23 -10.52 -0.19
N PRO A 124 -17.00 -9.81 0.65
CA PRO A 124 -18.44 -9.69 0.49
C PRO A 124 -18.82 -8.93 -0.79
N ASP A 125 -19.95 -9.30 -1.42
CA ASP A 125 -20.45 -8.68 -2.67
C ASP A 125 -20.67 -7.16 -2.58
N ALA A 126 -20.92 -6.63 -1.38
CA ALA A 126 -21.19 -5.20 -1.16
C ALA A 126 -19.92 -4.32 -1.19
N VAL A 127 -18.73 -4.91 -1.27
CA VAL A 127 -17.47 -4.16 -1.24
C VAL A 127 -17.07 -3.71 -2.63
N SER A 128 -16.71 -2.41 -2.77
CA SER A 128 -16.15 -1.90 -4.03
C SER A 128 -14.82 -2.58 -4.34
N LEU A 129 -14.75 -3.24 -5.50
CA LEU A 129 -13.63 -4.08 -5.89
C LEU A 129 -13.32 -3.95 -7.37
N GLU A 130 -12.03 -3.84 -7.70
CA GLU A 130 -11.51 -4.02 -9.05
C GLU A 130 -10.41 -5.10 -9.02
N VAL A 131 -10.39 -5.99 -10.02
CA VAL A 131 -9.30 -6.96 -10.21
C VAL A 131 -8.46 -6.49 -11.40
N ILE A 132 -7.24 -6.07 -11.13
CA ILE A 132 -6.30 -5.56 -12.13
C ILE A 132 -5.03 -6.41 -12.04
N PRO A 133 -4.85 -7.42 -12.89
CA PRO A 133 -3.73 -8.35 -12.80
C PRO A 133 -2.35 -7.68 -12.85
N ASP A 134 -2.17 -6.71 -13.74
CA ASP A 134 -0.93 -5.93 -13.82
C ASP A 134 -0.81 -5.01 -12.59
N ARG A 135 0.25 -5.23 -11.79
CA ARG A 135 0.44 -4.50 -10.54
C ARG A 135 0.75 -3.02 -10.76
N ALA A 136 1.48 -2.69 -11.83
CA ALA A 136 1.74 -1.29 -12.16
C ALA A 136 0.43 -0.60 -12.55
N ALA A 137 -0.40 -1.23 -13.37
CA ALA A 137 -1.71 -0.70 -13.74
C ALA A 137 -2.63 -0.53 -12.52
N ALA A 138 -2.62 -1.46 -11.56
CA ALA A 138 -3.38 -1.35 -10.31
C ALA A 138 -2.93 -0.15 -9.47
N ILE A 139 -1.62 0.08 -9.33
CA ILE A 139 -1.07 1.22 -8.62
C ILE A 139 -1.43 2.54 -9.33
N HIS A 140 -1.29 2.60 -10.67
CA HIS A 140 -1.71 3.76 -11.45
C HIS A 140 -3.20 4.04 -11.27
N ARG A 141 -4.07 3.01 -11.32
CA ARG A 141 -5.51 3.14 -11.11
C ARG A 141 -5.83 3.70 -9.72
N ALA A 142 -5.18 3.17 -8.67
CA ALA A 142 -5.37 3.65 -7.31
C ALA A 142 -5.03 5.14 -7.15
N VAL A 143 -3.90 5.56 -7.72
CA VAL A 143 -3.48 6.96 -7.71
C VAL A 143 -4.43 7.84 -8.54
N GLU A 144 -4.93 7.35 -9.66
CA GLU A 144 -5.85 8.09 -10.53
C GLU A 144 -7.19 8.41 -9.85
N VAL A 145 -7.78 7.43 -9.15
CA VAL A 145 -9.10 7.60 -8.50
C VAL A 145 -9.03 8.27 -7.14
N MET A 146 -7.83 8.49 -6.60
CA MET A 146 -7.61 9.06 -5.28
C MET A 146 -8.07 10.52 -5.22
N ALA A 147 -8.90 10.88 -4.24
CA ALA A 147 -9.27 12.26 -3.92
C ALA A 147 -8.33 12.85 -2.85
N GLU A 148 -8.46 14.14 -2.58
CA GLU A 148 -7.58 14.87 -1.63
C GLU A 148 -7.60 14.28 -0.21
N ALA A 149 -8.77 13.87 0.26
CA ALA A 149 -8.94 13.28 1.59
C ALA A 149 -8.64 11.77 1.66
N ASP A 150 -8.38 11.13 0.50
CA ASP A 150 -8.17 9.69 0.40
C ASP A 150 -6.74 9.27 0.83
N LEU A 151 -6.62 8.00 1.18
CA LEU A 151 -5.34 7.34 1.39
C LEU A 151 -5.28 6.06 0.56
N VAL A 152 -4.23 5.92 -0.23
CA VAL A 152 -3.88 4.69 -0.95
C VAL A 152 -2.85 3.93 -0.13
N LEU A 153 -3.14 2.69 0.21
CA LEU A 153 -2.19 1.72 0.76
C LEU A 153 -1.81 0.72 -0.31
N ILE A 154 -0.52 0.65 -0.65
CA ILE A 154 0.05 -0.38 -1.52
C ILE A 154 0.75 -1.39 -0.61
N ALA A 155 0.17 -2.59 -0.48
CA ALA A 155 0.61 -3.61 0.47
C ALA A 155 1.16 -4.86 -0.23
N GLY A 156 2.07 -5.54 0.48
CA GLY A 156 2.63 -6.84 0.10
C GLY A 156 4.13 -6.80 -0.11
N LYS A 157 4.60 -6.07 -1.11
CA LYS A 157 6.02 -6.08 -1.51
C LYS A 157 6.93 -5.16 -0.69
N GLY A 158 6.42 -4.03 -0.23
CA GLY A 158 7.19 -3.09 0.58
C GLY A 158 8.49 -2.67 -0.09
N HIS A 159 9.63 -3.17 0.41
CA HIS A 159 10.97 -2.86 -0.09
C HIS A 159 11.47 -3.81 -1.20
N GLU A 160 10.68 -4.82 -1.59
CA GLU A 160 11.07 -5.72 -2.68
C GLU A 160 11.18 -4.95 -4.00
N THR A 161 12.24 -5.25 -4.75
CA THR A 161 12.57 -4.61 -6.03
C THR A 161 12.44 -5.55 -7.22
N MET A 162 11.85 -6.72 -7.00
CA MET A 162 11.66 -7.76 -8.03
C MET A 162 10.24 -8.31 -7.95
N GLN A 163 9.69 -8.73 -9.08
CA GLN A 163 8.47 -9.53 -9.18
C GLN A 163 8.79 -10.84 -9.89
N GLU A 164 8.20 -11.95 -9.42
CA GLU A 164 8.52 -13.29 -9.91
C GLU A 164 7.34 -13.91 -10.65
N PHE A 165 7.57 -14.28 -11.93
CA PHE A 165 6.61 -14.93 -12.82
C PHE A 165 7.23 -16.18 -13.41
N ALA A 166 6.60 -17.33 -13.27
CA ALA A 166 7.03 -18.60 -13.89
C ALA A 166 8.55 -18.89 -13.71
N GLY A 167 9.09 -18.62 -12.51
CA GLY A 167 10.50 -18.78 -12.20
C GLY A 167 11.43 -17.67 -12.70
N CYS A 168 10.91 -16.69 -13.43
CA CYS A 168 11.67 -15.53 -13.88
C CYS A 168 11.42 -14.34 -12.95
N LYS A 169 12.50 -13.64 -12.56
CA LYS A 169 12.43 -12.40 -11.78
C LYS A 169 12.60 -11.20 -12.69
N VAL A 170 11.67 -10.27 -12.63
CA VAL A 170 11.73 -9.01 -13.36
C VAL A 170 11.84 -7.84 -12.38
N PRO A 171 12.56 -6.76 -12.71
CA PRO A 171 12.62 -5.57 -11.87
C PRO A 171 11.23 -4.97 -11.67
N PHE A 172 10.87 -4.73 -10.42
CA PHE A 172 9.60 -4.12 -10.05
C PHE A 172 9.66 -3.56 -8.63
N ASP A 173 9.38 -2.29 -8.45
CA ASP A 173 9.38 -1.62 -7.15
C ASP A 173 8.10 -0.78 -7.00
N ASP A 174 7.26 -1.13 -6.03
CA ASP A 174 6.01 -0.43 -5.73
C ASP A 174 6.21 1.08 -5.54
N ARG A 175 7.32 1.46 -4.93
CA ARG A 175 7.63 2.86 -4.61
C ARG A 175 7.94 3.68 -5.86
N GLU A 176 8.69 3.10 -6.80
CA GLU A 176 9.01 3.75 -8.08
C GLU A 176 7.75 3.86 -8.95
N VAL A 177 6.94 2.80 -9.01
CA VAL A 177 5.67 2.83 -9.75
C VAL A 177 4.71 3.86 -9.14
N ALA A 178 4.62 3.96 -7.82
CA ALA A 178 3.79 4.96 -7.15
C ALA A 178 4.27 6.39 -7.43
N ARG A 179 5.59 6.65 -7.40
CA ARG A 179 6.17 7.96 -7.76
C ARG A 179 5.85 8.34 -9.20
N GLU A 180 5.99 7.39 -10.10
CA GLU A 180 5.68 7.56 -11.52
C GLU A 180 4.17 7.86 -11.74
N ALA A 181 3.29 7.10 -11.08
CA ALA A 181 1.84 7.31 -11.17
C ALA A 181 1.44 8.71 -10.68
N ILE A 182 1.99 9.15 -9.55
CA ILE A 182 1.76 10.49 -8.98
C ILE A 182 2.26 11.57 -9.93
N ARG A 183 3.47 11.43 -10.48
CA ARG A 183 4.05 12.38 -11.44
C ARG A 183 3.14 12.54 -12.66
N ARG A 184 2.72 11.43 -13.29
CA ARG A 184 1.83 11.45 -14.46
C ARG A 184 0.49 12.11 -14.17
N ARG A 185 -0.05 11.86 -12.99
CA ARG A 185 -1.31 12.49 -12.57
C ARG A 185 -1.14 13.98 -12.41
N ASN A 186 -0.09 14.46 -11.75
CA ASN A 186 0.18 15.88 -11.54
C ASN A 186 0.38 16.60 -12.88
N GLU A 187 1.09 16.01 -13.85
CA GLU A 187 1.26 16.55 -15.20
C GLU A 187 -0.08 16.73 -15.92
N ARG A 188 -1.01 15.77 -15.77
CA ARG A 188 -2.36 15.88 -16.38
C ARG A 188 -3.21 16.97 -15.72
N LEU A 189 -3.12 17.14 -14.40
CA LEU A 189 -3.84 18.21 -13.70
C LEU A 189 -3.37 19.60 -14.17
N VAL A 190 -2.07 19.82 -14.30
CA VAL A 190 -1.50 21.08 -14.81
C VAL A 190 -1.93 21.36 -16.26
N GLN A 191 -1.98 20.33 -17.11
CA GLN A 191 -2.42 20.49 -18.51
C GLN A 191 -3.93 20.72 -18.64
N GLY A 192 -4.74 20.16 -17.74
CA GLY A 192 -6.20 20.34 -17.70
C GLY A 192 -6.63 21.73 -17.22
N GLU A 193 -5.87 22.35 -16.32
CA GLU A 193 -6.11 23.73 -15.85
C GLU A 193 -5.68 24.80 -16.86
N GLY A 194 -4.73 24.49 -17.78
CA GLY A 194 -4.26 25.40 -18.83
C GLY A 194 -5.19 25.53 -20.06
N GLY A 195 -6.30 24.78 -20.11
CA GLY A 195 -7.21 24.73 -21.26
C GLY A 195 -8.48 25.60 -21.14
N HIS A 196 -8.63 26.45 -20.12
CA HIS A 196 -9.88 27.20 -19.91
C HIS A 196 -9.73 28.74 -19.91
N ASP A 197 -8.57 29.27 -20.23
CA ASP A 197 -8.39 30.73 -20.44
C ASP A 197 -8.16 31.02 -21.93
N GLY A 198 -9.26 31.02 -22.68
CA GLY A 198 -9.19 31.41 -24.09
C GLY A 198 -10.52 31.27 -24.85
N ILE A 199 -11.53 32.04 -24.48
CA ILE A 199 -12.52 32.66 -25.43
C ILE A 199 -13.09 33.90 -24.77
#